data_0e0fbb5be8965d29cd8311947539124c
#
_entry.id   0e0fbb5be8965d29cd8311947539124c
#
_cell.length_a   1.000
_cell.length_b   1.000
_cell.length_c   1.000
_cell.angle_alpha   90.00
_cell.angle_beta   90.00
_cell.angle_gamma   90.00
#
_symmetry.space_group_name_H-M   'P 1'
#
loop_
_entity.id
_entity.type
_entity.pdbx_description
1 polymer ?
#
loop_
_entity_poly.entity_id
_entity_poly.type
_entity_poly.pdbx_seq_one_letter_code
_entity_poly.pdbx_strand_id
1 'polypeptide(L)'
;MNDSRLPKPYPWVKLETVQGGMKFPGWIRSVAFACPVVCLMVSCETTDPTDWRNPQPSPFAKASIGELRALAEKDDYFAMTHLGWRYDTGTGVELNPAEAAGWYRLAADHGKHSMAQNNLGCLYRDGRGVAQDYKMAAELFRLAANQGNLHAKNNLAWLYERGYGVPVDYREAFKLYSQAAADVPDFQTGKTSPGNATAQNNLGCLYRDGKGTAADPFTAIKWFRRSALAGNHHAYHNLGIMFERGLGVEQDIRMALQHYDKAIQAGNIYSMNAVAWIFDNGAGVPKNPKFAREFYYKAAQQGYSMAMYNLACMIRDGRGDKPDPITASEWMLKAAERGNAYAQAAYGSMHEHGHGVKQDYAQAAKWYRKAANQGLSVAQIHLALILASGVAETDPNRVEAYMWMALAAGNGNKGATEFLETIREKMSPQEINSAQALVVQFVAQPIIEDLAPEGPQG
;
A
#
# COMPACT_ATOMS: atom_id res chain seq x y z
N MET A 1 -9.31 -0.74 -34.29
CA MET A 1 -10.52 -1.24 -33.59
C MET A 1 -10.39 -0.79 -32.15
N ASN A 2 -11.28 0.07 -31.71
CA ASN A 2 -11.21 0.79 -30.43
C ASN A 2 -11.40 -0.16 -29.25
N ASP A 3 -10.41 -0.24 -28.38
CA ASP A 3 -10.55 -0.92 -27.09
C ASP A 3 -11.14 0.08 -26.07
N SER A 4 -12.47 0.08 -25.99
CA SER A 4 -13.27 1.00 -25.16
C SER A 4 -13.77 0.36 -23.85
N ARG A 5 -13.06 -0.64 -23.29
CA ARG A 5 -13.52 -1.45 -22.14
C ARG A 5 -12.70 -1.34 -20.87
N LEU A 6 -11.96 -0.26 -20.67
CA LEU A 6 -11.46 0.05 -19.34
C LEU A 6 -12.59 0.75 -18.56
N PRO A 7 -12.89 0.35 -17.31
CA PRO A 7 -13.84 1.07 -16.49
C PRO A 7 -13.38 2.52 -16.37
N LYS A 8 -14.31 3.45 -16.69
CA LYS A 8 -14.03 4.87 -16.58
C LYS A 8 -13.56 5.15 -15.16
N PRO A 9 -12.46 5.88 -15.01
CA PRO A 9 -11.96 6.28 -13.72
C PRO A 9 -12.99 7.16 -13.01
N TYR A 10 -12.86 7.26 -11.72
CA TYR A 10 -13.74 7.99 -10.82
C TYR A 10 -13.98 9.41 -11.33
N PRO A 11 -15.27 9.82 -11.64
CA PRO A 11 -15.54 11.11 -12.25
C PRO A 11 -15.62 12.16 -11.16
N TRP A 12 -14.51 12.85 -10.90
CA TRP A 12 -14.63 14.04 -10.05
C TRP A 12 -13.33 14.85 -10.06
N VAL A 13 -13.29 15.75 -10.91
CA VAL A 13 -12.92 17.15 -10.78
C VAL A 13 -13.72 17.87 -11.85
N LYS A 14 -14.98 18.18 -11.58
CA LYS A 14 -15.62 19.31 -12.22
C LYS A 14 -15.12 20.55 -11.49
N LEU A 15 -14.11 21.17 -12.02
CA LEU A 15 -13.76 22.55 -11.69
C LEU A 15 -14.84 23.42 -12.35
N GLU A 16 -15.90 23.74 -11.60
CA GLU A 16 -16.81 24.80 -11.99
C GLU A 16 -16.10 26.14 -11.76
N THR A 17 -16.03 26.93 -12.81
CA THR A 17 -15.47 28.28 -12.80
C THR A 17 -16.29 29.17 -11.88
N VAL A 18 -15.71 29.58 -10.76
CA VAL A 18 -16.23 30.68 -9.96
C VAL A 18 -15.83 32.00 -10.62
N GLN A 19 -16.83 32.86 -10.89
CA GLN A 19 -16.61 34.19 -11.46
C GLN A 19 -15.65 34.99 -10.57
N GLY A 20 -14.51 35.40 -11.13
CA GLY A 20 -13.58 36.33 -10.50
C GLY A 20 -12.14 35.88 -10.31
N GLY A 21 -11.79 34.61 -10.56
CA GLY A 21 -10.43 34.07 -10.48
C GLY A 21 -9.86 33.73 -11.85
N MET A 22 -8.54 33.53 -11.94
CA MET A 22 -7.84 33.14 -13.15
C MET A 22 -8.60 32.08 -13.96
N LYS A 23 -8.86 32.37 -15.25
CA LYS A 23 -9.44 31.40 -16.18
C LYS A 23 -8.40 30.34 -16.50
N PHE A 24 -8.49 29.18 -15.88
CA PHE A 24 -7.68 28.02 -16.26
C PHE A 24 -8.15 27.44 -17.58
N PRO A 25 -7.24 26.97 -18.45
CA PRO A 25 -7.60 26.33 -19.72
C PRO A 25 -8.50 25.11 -19.49
N GLY A 26 -9.52 24.93 -20.36
CA GLY A 26 -10.56 23.91 -20.20
C GLY A 26 -10.12 22.43 -20.19
N TRP A 27 -8.86 22.14 -20.48
CA TRP A 27 -8.29 20.80 -20.53
C TRP A 27 -7.89 20.22 -19.16
N ILE A 28 -7.89 21.03 -18.07
CA ILE A 28 -7.66 20.55 -16.70
C ILE A 28 -8.85 19.69 -16.19
N ARG A 29 -9.91 19.52 -17.01
CA ARG A 29 -11.21 18.95 -16.60
C ARG A 29 -11.26 17.43 -16.42
N SER A 30 -10.23 16.65 -16.73
CA SER A 30 -10.35 15.19 -16.66
C SER A 30 -9.01 14.53 -16.41
N VAL A 31 -8.70 14.20 -15.19
CA VAL A 31 -7.69 13.19 -14.86
C VAL A 31 -8.36 12.00 -14.22
N ALA A 32 -8.27 10.92 -14.95
CA ALA A 32 -8.80 9.63 -14.58
C ALA A 32 -7.80 8.86 -13.75
N PHE A 33 -8.20 8.40 -12.58
CA PHE A 33 -7.35 7.62 -11.70
C PHE A 33 -7.77 6.15 -11.74
N ALA A 34 -6.85 5.29 -12.20
CA ALA A 34 -6.98 3.86 -11.96
C ALA A 34 -6.75 3.61 -10.45
N CYS A 35 -7.65 2.86 -9.83
CA CYS A 35 -7.39 2.33 -8.50
C CYS A 35 -6.10 1.50 -8.59
N PRO A 36 -5.03 1.86 -7.88
CA PRO A 36 -3.86 1.01 -7.83
C PRO A 36 -4.30 -0.35 -7.33
N VAL A 37 -3.94 -1.40 -8.06
CA VAL A 37 -4.12 -2.76 -7.59
C VAL A 37 -3.12 -2.92 -6.46
N VAL A 38 -3.61 -2.81 -5.24
CA VAL A 38 -2.77 -2.92 -4.05
C VAL A 38 -2.28 -4.35 -3.95
N CYS A 39 -1.02 -4.56 -4.26
CA CYS A 39 -0.30 -5.72 -3.77
C CYS A 39 -0.08 -5.46 -2.28
N LEU A 40 -0.97 -6.03 -1.46
CA LEU A 40 -1.02 -5.74 -0.03
C LEU A 40 0.29 -6.13 0.63
N MET A 41 0.80 -5.21 1.42
CA MET A 41 1.93 -5.48 2.30
C MET A 41 1.56 -6.58 3.27
N VAL A 42 2.39 -7.60 3.28
CA VAL A 42 2.33 -8.64 4.29
C VAL A 42 2.87 -8.01 5.57
N SER A 43 1.99 -7.84 6.56
CA SER A 43 2.49 -7.72 7.93
C SER A 43 3.41 -8.91 8.17
N CYS A 44 4.59 -8.70 8.72
CA CYS A 44 5.39 -9.79 9.20
C CYS A 44 4.60 -10.41 10.35
N GLU A 45 3.91 -11.51 10.06
CA GLU A 45 3.46 -12.36 11.14
C GLU A 45 4.74 -12.88 11.79
N THR A 46 5.02 -12.38 13.00
CA THR A 46 5.98 -13.03 13.88
C THR A 46 5.43 -14.43 14.11
N THR A 47 6.02 -15.37 13.40
CA THR A 47 5.54 -16.75 13.48
C THR A 47 5.73 -17.26 14.90
N ASP A 48 4.64 -17.77 15.47
CA ASP A 48 4.71 -18.64 16.64
C ASP A 48 5.88 -19.61 16.42
N PRO A 49 6.80 -19.75 17.39
CA PRO A 49 7.94 -20.65 17.30
C PRO A 49 7.58 -22.15 17.26
N THR A 50 6.35 -22.50 16.92
CA THR A 50 6.01 -23.85 16.47
C THR A 50 6.81 -24.16 15.21
N ASP A 51 7.47 -25.31 15.19
CA ASP A 51 8.18 -25.78 14.00
C ASP A 51 7.23 -25.72 12.80
N TRP A 52 7.53 -24.87 11.81
CA TRP A 52 6.72 -24.72 10.59
C TRP A 52 6.55 -26.05 9.82
N ARG A 53 7.42 -27.04 10.11
CA ARG A 53 7.35 -28.42 9.58
C ARG A 53 6.38 -29.29 10.38
N ASN A 54 6.08 -28.90 11.62
CA ASN A 54 5.20 -29.65 12.51
C ASN A 54 4.29 -28.68 13.28
N PRO A 55 3.01 -28.53 12.90
CA PRO A 55 2.05 -27.61 13.53
C PRO A 55 1.60 -28.07 14.92
N GLN A 56 2.31 -29.01 15.58
CA GLN A 56 2.05 -29.34 16.98
C GLN A 56 2.35 -28.13 17.87
N PRO A 57 1.59 -27.92 18.94
CA PRO A 57 1.86 -26.84 19.88
C PRO A 57 3.31 -26.93 20.36
N SER A 58 4.01 -25.79 20.34
CA SER A 58 5.36 -25.69 20.90
C SER A 58 5.41 -26.35 22.29
N PRO A 59 6.40 -27.20 22.60
CA PRO A 59 6.56 -27.75 23.95
C PRO A 59 6.68 -26.64 24.99
N PHE A 60 7.02 -25.43 24.57
CA PHE A 60 7.17 -24.24 25.42
C PHE A 60 5.89 -23.39 25.52
N ALA A 61 4.79 -23.73 24.83
CA ALA A 61 3.57 -22.94 24.84
C ALA A 61 3.02 -22.67 26.25
N LYS A 62 3.21 -23.62 27.16
CA LYS A 62 2.80 -23.54 28.57
C LYS A 62 3.93 -23.19 29.53
N ALA A 63 5.18 -23.09 29.06
CA ALA A 63 6.33 -22.81 29.90
C ALA A 63 6.24 -21.37 30.46
N SER A 64 6.61 -21.21 31.73
CA SER A 64 6.78 -19.89 32.33
C SER A 64 8.03 -19.21 31.79
N ILE A 65 8.10 -17.89 31.94
CA ILE A 65 9.30 -17.11 31.53
C ILE A 65 10.55 -17.58 32.28
N GLY A 66 10.40 -17.94 33.55
CA GLY A 66 11.50 -18.46 34.35
C GLY A 66 12.08 -19.80 33.84
N GLU A 67 11.17 -20.71 33.45
CA GLU A 67 11.55 -21.98 32.83
C GLU A 67 12.26 -21.78 31.49
N LEU A 68 11.73 -20.89 30.64
CA LEU A 68 12.33 -20.56 29.36
C LEU A 68 13.73 -19.93 29.52
N ARG A 69 13.93 -19.04 30.50
CA ARG A 69 15.24 -18.45 30.80
C ARG A 69 16.22 -19.51 31.27
N ALA A 70 15.80 -20.40 32.18
CA ALA A 70 16.66 -21.48 32.66
C ALA A 70 17.08 -22.47 31.54
N LEU A 71 16.26 -22.64 30.52
CA LEU A 71 16.61 -23.41 29.33
C LEU A 71 17.53 -22.63 28.39
N ALA A 72 17.26 -21.35 28.19
CA ALA A 72 18.07 -20.46 27.36
C ALA A 72 19.50 -20.32 27.90
N GLU A 73 19.67 -20.28 29.24
CA GLU A 73 20.98 -20.31 29.91
C GLU A 73 21.78 -21.61 29.67
N LYS A 74 21.10 -22.67 29.20
CA LYS A 74 21.71 -23.95 28.81
C LYS A 74 21.86 -24.10 27.30
N ASP A 75 21.89 -22.97 26.58
CA ASP A 75 22.00 -22.90 25.12
C ASP A 75 20.84 -23.58 24.36
N ASP A 76 19.64 -23.64 24.95
CA ASP A 76 18.44 -24.07 24.21
C ASP A 76 17.93 -22.95 23.29
N TYR A 77 18.30 -23.03 22.01
CA TYR A 77 17.96 -22.02 21.01
C TYR A 77 16.46 -21.94 20.68
N PHE A 78 15.71 -23.01 20.89
CA PHE A 78 14.24 -22.98 20.80
C PHE A 78 13.64 -22.18 21.96
N ALA A 79 14.12 -22.37 23.18
CA ALA A 79 13.71 -21.58 24.34
C ALA A 79 14.06 -20.10 24.16
N MET A 80 15.27 -19.79 23.64
CA MET A 80 15.66 -18.42 23.30
C MET A 80 14.71 -17.81 22.27
N THR A 81 14.38 -18.55 21.19
CA THR A 81 13.45 -18.08 20.16
C THR A 81 12.04 -17.84 20.74
N HIS A 82 11.59 -18.70 21.63
CA HIS A 82 10.30 -18.56 22.29
C HIS A 82 10.26 -17.38 23.26
N LEU A 83 11.36 -17.12 24.00
CA LEU A 83 11.50 -15.90 24.80
C LEU A 83 11.41 -14.64 23.93
N GLY A 84 12.14 -14.62 22.81
CA GLY A 84 12.05 -13.54 21.84
C GLY A 84 10.62 -13.29 21.38
N TRP A 85 9.89 -14.36 21.05
CA TRP A 85 8.48 -14.26 20.64
C TRP A 85 7.59 -13.73 21.77
N ARG A 86 7.79 -14.17 23.02
CA ARG A 86 7.02 -13.66 24.17
C ARG A 86 7.19 -12.15 24.33
N TYR A 87 8.43 -11.66 24.27
CA TYR A 87 8.72 -10.22 24.36
C TYR A 87 8.26 -9.43 23.14
N ASP A 88 8.29 -10.02 21.95
CA ASP A 88 7.85 -9.39 20.69
C ASP A 88 6.33 -9.25 20.61
N THR A 89 5.58 -10.16 21.24
CA THR A 89 4.10 -10.16 21.22
C THR A 89 3.47 -9.69 22.52
N GLY A 90 4.24 -9.50 23.59
CA GLY A 90 3.72 -9.22 24.94
C GLY A 90 2.99 -10.40 25.59
N THR A 91 3.21 -11.63 25.09
CA THR A 91 2.49 -12.81 25.59
C THR A 91 3.05 -13.30 26.92
N GLY A 92 2.35 -12.95 28.00
CA GLY A 92 2.74 -13.29 29.37
C GLY A 92 3.92 -12.50 29.94
N VAL A 93 4.35 -11.45 29.24
CA VAL A 93 5.35 -10.45 29.64
C VAL A 93 4.96 -9.09 29.08
N GLU A 94 5.57 -8.03 29.60
CA GLU A 94 5.46 -6.71 28.98
C GLU A 94 6.10 -6.74 27.59
N LEU A 95 5.41 -6.10 26.63
CA LEU A 95 5.88 -5.97 25.24
C LEU A 95 7.21 -5.22 25.20
N ASN A 96 8.27 -5.88 24.73
CA ASN A 96 9.61 -5.32 24.62
C ASN A 96 10.34 -5.85 23.38
N PRO A 97 10.14 -5.24 22.21
CA PRO A 97 10.80 -5.69 20.97
C PRO A 97 12.34 -5.60 21.01
N ALA A 98 12.91 -4.72 21.85
CA ALA A 98 14.37 -4.65 22.00
C ALA A 98 14.93 -5.88 22.72
N GLU A 99 14.28 -6.33 23.79
CA GLU A 99 14.60 -7.58 24.47
C GLU A 99 14.40 -8.78 23.55
N ALA A 100 13.30 -8.77 22.76
CA ALA A 100 13.04 -9.80 21.75
C ALA A 100 14.18 -9.91 20.75
N ALA A 101 14.67 -8.77 20.24
CA ALA A 101 15.80 -8.73 19.31
C ALA A 101 17.07 -9.34 19.91
N GLY A 102 17.33 -9.12 21.21
CA GLY A 102 18.42 -9.74 21.94
C GLY A 102 18.34 -11.26 21.93
N TRP A 103 17.20 -11.80 22.33
CA TRP A 103 16.97 -13.25 22.36
C TRP A 103 17.00 -13.89 20.97
N TYR A 104 16.38 -13.27 19.97
CA TYR A 104 16.44 -13.75 18.59
C TYR A 104 17.87 -13.75 18.04
N ARG A 105 18.68 -12.73 18.39
CA ARG A 105 20.07 -12.65 17.96
C ARG A 105 20.90 -13.79 18.55
N LEU A 106 20.77 -14.07 19.84
CA LEU A 106 21.45 -15.21 20.48
C LEU A 106 21.11 -16.52 19.77
N ALA A 107 19.82 -16.79 19.53
CA ALA A 107 19.40 -18.00 18.83
C ALA A 107 19.82 -18.04 17.35
N ALA A 108 19.88 -16.91 16.67
CA ALA A 108 20.30 -16.81 15.27
C ALA A 108 21.80 -17.01 15.08
N ASP A 109 22.61 -16.41 15.94
CA ASP A 109 24.07 -16.42 15.82
C ASP A 109 24.67 -17.75 16.29
N HIS A 110 24.29 -18.22 17.47
CA HIS A 110 24.83 -19.45 18.07
C HIS A 110 24.16 -20.72 17.56
N GLY A 111 22.82 -20.72 17.53
CA GLY A 111 22.00 -21.86 17.10
C GLY A 111 21.74 -21.95 15.61
N LYS A 112 22.03 -20.89 14.84
CA LYS A 112 21.63 -20.77 13.43
C LYS A 112 20.16 -21.12 13.21
N HIS A 113 19.31 -20.81 14.21
CA HIS A 113 17.91 -21.21 14.23
C HIS A 113 17.10 -20.39 13.21
N SER A 114 16.57 -21.05 12.20
CA SER A 114 15.94 -20.38 11.05
C SER A 114 14.75 -19.50 11.41
N MET A 115 13.99 -19.87 12.46
CA MET A 115 12.90 -19.06 12.96
C MET A 115 13.38 -17.78 13.64
N ALA A 116 14.43 -17.89 14.48
CA ALA A 116 15.02 -16.73 15.12
C ALA A 116 15.59 -15.75 14.07
N GLN A 117 16.27 -16.28 13.05
CA GLN A 117 16.76 -15.48 11.93
C GLN A 117 15.62 -14.77 11.19
N ASN A 118 14.52 -15.49 10.88
CA ASN A 118 13.34 -14.87 10.26
C ASN A 118 12.75 -13.77 11.15
N ASN A 119 12.53 -14.03 12.44
CA ASN A 119 11.89 -13.09 13.34
C ASN A 119 12.77 -11.86 13.61
N LEU A 120 14.08 -12.04 13.75
CA LEU A 120 15.04 -10.94 13.84
C LEU A 120 15.04 -10.11 12.54
N GLY A 121 14.99 -10.77 11.38
CA GLY A 121 14.83 -10.11 10.08
C GLY A 121 13.57 -9.26 10.00
N CYS A 122 12.45 -9.71 10.58
CA CYS A 122 11.24 -8.95 10.69
C CYS A 122 11.42 -7.70 11.56
N LEU A 123 12.09 -7.81 12.71
CA LEU A 123 12.38 -6.66 13.58
C LEU A 123 13.21 -5.59 12.84
N TYR A 124 14.26 -6.02 12.11
CA TYR A 124 15.06 -5.08 11.30
C TYR A 124 14.27 -4.48 10.13
N ARG A 125 13.42 -5.27 9.46
CA ARG A 125 12.57 -4.76 8.38
C ARG A 125 11.63 -3.65 8.87
N ASP A 126 11.03 -3.84 10.05
CA ASP A 126 9.98 -2.98 10.59
C ASP A 126 10.52 -1.88 11.51
N GLY A 127 11.80 -1.92 11.90
CA GLY A 127 12.38 -0.99 12.86
C GLY A 127 11.85 -1.17 14.28
N ARG A 128 11.40 -2.38 14.64
CA ARG A 128 10.84 -2.67 15.97
C ARG A 128 11.95 -3.13 16.94
N GLY A 129 12.18 -2.33 17.97
CA GLY A 129 13.22 -2.62 18.98
C GLY A 129 14.66 -2.51 18.48
N VAL A 130 14.86 -2.29 17.20
CA VAL A 130 16.14 -2.05 16.52
C VAL A 130 15.95 -0.95 15.46
N ALA A 131 17.03 -0.29 15.05
CA ALA A 131 16.97 0.62 13.91
C ALA A 131 16.58 -0.16 12.63
N GLN A 132 15.69 0.41 11.81
CA GLN A 132 15.28 -0.22 10.56
C GLN A 132 16.49 -0.41 9.63
N ASP A 133 16.68 -1.65 9.17
CA ASP A 133 17.74 -2.01 8.23
C ASP A 133 17.29 -3.13 7.29
N TYR A 134 16.88 -2.76 6.11
CA TYR A 134 16.43 -3.71 5.08
C TYR A 134 17.55 -4.61 4.54
N LYS A 135 18.83 -4.18 4.59
CA LYS A 135 19.96 -5.02 4.17
C LYS A 135 20.19 -6.14 5.16
N MET A 136 20.21 -5.80 6.44
CA MET A 136 20.31 -6.79 7.52
C MET A 136 19.11 -7.74 7.50
N ALA A 137 17.90 -7.23 7.27
CA ALA A 137 16.71 -8.07 7.13
C ALA A 137 16.85 -9.06 5.95
N ALA A 138 17.33 -8.61 4.79
CA ALA A 138 17.55 -9.48 3.63
C ALA A 138 18.59 -10.57 3.89
N GLU A 139 19.67 -10.27 4.60
CA GLU A 139 20.69 -11.27 4.99
C GLU A 139 20.11 -12.34 5.91
N LEU A 140 19.39 -11.92 6.94
CA LEU A 140 18.74 -12.82 7.90
C LEU A 140 17.67 -13.69 7.24
N PHE A 141 16.83 -13.11 6.39
CA PHE A 141 15.85 -13.88 5.61
C PHE A 141 16.50 -14.85 4.66
N ARG A 142 17.64 -14.50 4.03
CA ARG A 142 18.39 -15.40 3.16
C ARG A 142 18.97 -16.59 3.94
N LEU A 143 19.53 -16.34 5.12
CA LEU A 143 20.04 -17.42 5.98
C LEU A 143 18.92 -18.39 6.38
N ALA A 144 17.77 -17.86 6.79
CA ALA A 144 16.62 -18.68 7.16
C ALA A 144 16.00 -19.41 5.94
N ALA A 145 15.91 -18.75 4.80
CA ALA A 145 15.37 -19.32 3.55
C ALA A 145 16.21 -20.48 3.03
N ASN A 146 17.53 -20.39 3.15
CA ASN A 146 18.46 -21.47 2.79
C ASN A 146 18.29 -22.72 3.68
N GLN A 147 17.79 -22.55 4.89
CA GLN A 147 17.40 -23.65 5.78
C GLN A 147 15.97 -24.18 5.49
N GLY A 148 15.32 -23.66 4.45
CA GLY A 148 14.00 -24.09 4.05
C GLY A 148 12.84 -23.35 4.72
N ASN A 149 13.09 -22.32 5.53
CA ASN A 149 12.01 -21.56 6.16
C ASN A 149 11.12 -20.84 5.13
N LEU A 150 9.84 -21.24 5.05
CA LEU A 150 8.91 -20.72 4.04
C LEU A 150 8.52 -19.27 4.28
N HIS A 151 8.45 -18.83 5.56
CA HIS A 151 8.19 -17.44 5.91
C HIS A 151 9.33 -16.54 5.48
N ALA A 152 10.57 -16.99 5.72
CA ALA A 152 11.75 -16.25 5.30
C ALA A 152 11.87 -16.15 3.77
N LYS A 153 11.52 -17.23 3.04
CA LYS A 153 11.44 -17.18 1.56
C LYS A 153 10.42 -16.14 1.10
N ASN A 154 9.22 -16.12 1.70
CA ASN A 154 8.20 -15.13 1.42
C ASN A 154 8.68 -13.69 1.72
N ASN A 155 9.30 -13.47 2.87
CA ASN A 155 9.79 -12.16 3.29
C ASN A 155 10.94 -11.66 2.39
N LEU A 156 11.86 -12.53 2.02
CA LEU A 156 12.96 -12.21 1.09
C LEU A 156 12.41 -11.89 -0.32
N ALA A 157 11.44 -12.66 -0.78
CA ALA A 157 10.77 -12.40 -2.06
C ALA A 157 10.12 -11.02 -2.09
N TRP A 158 9.49 -10.61 -0.98
CA TRP A 158 8.90 -9.29 -0.83
C TRP A 158 9.95 -8.17 -0.90
N LEU A 159 11.13 -8.37 -0.29
CA LEU A 159 12.23 -7.40 -0.40
C LEU A 159 12.72 -7.26 -1.85
N TYR A 160 12.86 -8.36 -2.60
CA TYR A 160 13.19 -8.31 -4.02
C TYR A 160 12.11 -7.67 -4.89
N GLU A 161 10.83 -7.90 -4.57
CA GLU A 161 9.72 -7.27 -5.30
C GLU A 161 9.70 -5.75 -5.14
N ARG A 162 10.05 -5.25 -3.95
CA ARG A 162 10.01 -3.82 -3.58
C ARG A 162 11.34 -3.09 -3.74
N GLY A 163 12.45 -3.80 -3.85
CA GLY A 163 13.79 -3.21 -3.92
C GLY A 163 14.26 -2.69 -2.56
N TYR A 164 13.79 -3.25 -1.45
CA TYR A 164 14.18 -2.84 -0.12
C TYR A 164 15.42 -3.60 0.35
N GLY A 165 16.55 -2.88 0.56
CA GLY A 165 17.82 -3.45 0.95
C GLY A 165 18.51 -4.32 -0.09
N VAL A 166 17.80 -4.65 -1.16
CA VAL A 166 18.26 -5.38 -2.35
C VAL A 166 17.73 -4.72 -3.61
N PRO A 167 18.38 -4.83 -4.78
CA PRO A 167 17.81 -4.36 -6.04
C PRO A 167 16.50 -5.06 -6.37
N VAL A 168 15.57 -4.36 -7.04
CA VAL A 168 14.32 -4.97 -7.53
C VAL A 168 14.68 -6.13 -8.47
N ASP A 169 14.17 -7.31 -8.16
CA ASP A 169 14.27 -8.51 -9.00
C ASP A 169 12.98 -9.34 -8.92
N TYR A 170 12.07 -9.10 -9.85
CA TYR A 170 10.81 -9.84 -9.93
C TYR A 170 10.98 -11.32 -10.25
N ARG A 171 12.08 -11.73 -10.91
CA ARG A 171 12.34 -13.16 -11.22
C ARG A 171 12.77 -13.92 -9.97
N GLU A 172 13.66 -13.33 -9.16
CA GLU A 172 14.04 -13.92 -7.89
C GLU A 172 12.87 -13.91 -6.90
N ALA A 173 12.07 -12.83 -6.85
CA ALA A 173 10.84 -12.78 -6.07
C ALA A 173 9.86 -13.89 -6.47
N PHE A 174 9.60 -14.08 -7.77
CA PHE A 174 8.75 -15.14 -8.28
C PHE A 174 9.25 -16.55 -7.88
N LYS A 175 10.54 -16.80 -8.03
CA LYS A 175 11.17 -18.08 -7.65
C LYS A 175 11.01 -18.37 -6.15
N LEU A 176 11.28 -17.38 -5.29
CA LEU A 176 11.16 -17.51 -3.85
C LEU A 176 9.71 -17.69 -3.40
N TYR A 177 8.76 -16.90 -3.95
CA TYR A 177 7.33 -17.10 -3.68
C TYR A 177 6.86 -18.47 -4.15
N SER A 178 7.30 -18.95 -5.32
CA SER A 178 6.95 -20.29 -5.82
C SER A 178 7.43 -21.39 -4.87
N GLN A 179 8.63 -21.28 -4.36
CA GLN A 179 9.18 -22.22 -3.38
C GLN A 179 8.45 -22.16 -2.03
N ALA A 180 8.05 -20.96 -1.58
CA ALA A 180 7.32 -20.78 -0.34
C ALA A 180 5.85 -21.25 -0.45
N ALA A 181 5.25 -21.10 -1.62
CA ALA A 181 3.85 -21.47 -1.90
C ALA A 181 3.65 -22.97 -2.13
N ALA A 182 4.72 -23.70 -2.46
CA ALA A 182 4.65 -25.14 -2.76
C ALA A 182 4.35 -25.97 -1.53
N ASP A 183 3.67 -27.09 -1.72
CA ASP A 183 3.50 -28.10 -0.68
C ASP A 183 4.84 -28.71 -0.28
N VAL A 184 5.02 -28.92 1.00
CA VAL A 184 6.20 -29.55 1.56
C VAL A 184 5.87 -31.00 1.95
N PRO A 185 6.42 -32.00 1.26
CA PRO A 185 6.22 -33.40 1.64
C PRO A 185 6.94 -33.69 2.95
N ASP A 186 6.24 -34.30 3.88
CA ASP A 186 6.82 -34.92 5.05
C ASP A 186 7.14 -36.38 4.73
N PHE A 187 8.41 -36.64 4.50
CA PHE A 187 8.88 -37.98 4.13
C PHE A 187 8.79 -39.02 5.26
N GLN A 188 8.60 -38.57 6.53
CA GLN A 188 8.47 -39.48 7.68
C GLN A 188 7.02 -39.95 7.85
N THR A 189 6.06 -39.05 7.67
CA THR A 189 4.62 -39.35 7.86
C THR A 189 3.86 -39.63 6.57
N GLY A 190 4.46 -39.36 5.42
CA GLY A 190 3.82 -39.45 4.10
C GLY A 190 2.76 -38.36 3.87
N LYS A 191 2.62 -37.42 4.79
CA LYS A 191 1.71 -36.28 4.66
C LYS A 191 2.39 -35.12 3.96
N THR A 192 1.61 -34.23 3.35
CA THR A 192 2.09 -32.96 2.82
C THR A 192 1.59 -31.82 3.67
N SER A 193 2.49 -30.98 4.11
CA SER A 193 2.13 -29.70 4.73
C SER A 193 1.83 -28.67 3.62
N PRO A 194 0.76 -27.89 3.73
CA PRO A 194 0.48 -26.85 2.75
C PRO A 194 1.60 -25.81 2.77
N GLY A 195 1.90 -25.22 1.61
CA GLY A 195 2.82 -24.10 1.49
C GLY A 195 2.29 -22.86 2.22
N ASN A 196 3.14 -21.85 2.32
CA ASN A 196 2.80 -20.59 2.99
C ASN A 196 1.66 -19.87 2.26
N ALA A 197 0.55 -19.64 2.95
CA ALA A 197 -0.66 -19.03 2.39
C ALA A 197 -0.43 -17.60 1.86
N THR A 198 0.41 -16.84 2.53
CA THR A 198 0.77 -15.49 2.09
C THR A 198 1.59 -15.52 0.81
N ALA A 199 2.56 -16.44 0.72
CA ALA A 199 3.33 -16.64 -0.51
C ALA A 199 2.45 -17.09 -1.68
N GLN A 200 1.43 -17.94 -1.42
CA GLN A 200 0.43 -18.32 -2.42
C GLN A 200 -0.34 -17.12 -2.95
N ASN A 201 -0.76 -16.19 -2.06
CA ASN A 201 -1.40 -14.95 -2.45
C ASN A 201 -0.46 -14.07 -3.30
N ASN A 202 0.77 -13.87 -2.84
CA ASN A 202 1.75 -13.02 -3.52
C ASN A 202 2.15 -13.60 -4.89
N LEU A 203 2.32 -14.91 -4.98
CA LEU A 203 2.53 -15.61 -6.25
C LEU A 203 1.34 -15.39 -7.21
N GLY A 204 0.12 -15.45 -6.70
CA GLY A 204 -1.08 -15.11 -7.46
C GLY A 204 -1.04 -13.68 -8.00
N CYS A 205 -0.57 -12.72 -7.22
CA CYS A 205 -0.38 -11.33 -7.66
C CYS A 205 0.66 -11.24 -8.80
N LEU A 206 1.80 -11.94 -8.69
CA LEU A 206 2.82 -11.92 -9.74
C LEU A 206 2.29 -12.53 -11.06
N TYR A 207 1.52 -13.61 -11.02
CA TYR A 207 0.85 -14.16 -12.20
C TYR A 207 -0.20 -13.22 -12.78
N ARG A 208 -0.99 -12.55 -11.94
CA ARG A 208 -1.98 -11.57 -12.41
C ARG A 208 -1.32 -10.41 -13.14
N ASP A 209 -0.23 -9.89 -12.58
CA ASP A 209 0.41 -8.65 -13.05
C ASP A 209 1.54 -8.88 -14.06
N GLY A 210 1.92 -10.13 -14.34
CA GLY A 210 3.01 -10.46 -15.25
C GLY A 210 4.38 -10.03 -14.72
N LYS A 211 4.59 -10.02 -13.40
CA LYS A 211 5.85 -9.65 -12.76
C LYS A 211 6.73 -10.87 -12.54
N GLY A 212 7.93 -10.86 -13.15
CA GLY A 212 8.87 -11.99 -13.06
C GLY A 212 8.48 -13.24 -13.87
N THR A 213 7.27 -13.25 -14.43
CA THR A 213 6.71 -14.27 -15.30
C THR A 213 5.75 -13.63 -16.32
N ALA A 214 5.29 -14.37 -17.31
CA ALA A 214 4.19 -13.92 -18.16
C ALA A 214 2.88 -13.82 -17.35
N ALA A 215 2.06 -12.82 -17.66
CA ALA A 215 0.75 -12.69 -17.03
C ALA A 215 -0.14 -13.91 -17.34
N ASP A 216 -0.64 -14.52 -16.30
CA ASP A 216 -1.59 -15.66 -16.38
C ASP A 216 -2.66 -15.53 -15.30
N PRO A 217 -3.76 -14.80 -15.59
CA PRO A 217 -4.85 -14.61 -14.64
C PRO A 217 -5.55 -15.92 -14.22
N PHE A 218 -5.57 -16.95 -15.08
CA PHE A 218 -6.14 -18.26 -14.73
C PHE A 218 -5.33 -18.95 -13.63
N THR A 219 -4.00 -18.93 -13.76
CA THR A 219 -3.11 -19.45 -12.72
C THR A 219 -3.15 -18.61 -11.46
N ALA A 220 -3.27 -17.27 -11.57
CA ALA A 220 -3.47 -16.37 -10.43
C ALA A 220 -4.69 -16.78 -9.58
N ILE A 221 -5.85 -17.04 -10.21
CA ILE A 221 -7.06 -17.49 -9.52
C ILE A 221 -6.84 -18.80 -8.77
N LYS A 222 -6.11 -19.77 -9.34
CA LYS A 222 -5.81 -21.05 -8.66
C LYS A 222 -5.02 -20.79 -7.37
N TRP A 223 -4.00 -19.93 -7.41
CA TRP A 223 -3.21 -19.58 -6.26
C TRP A 223 -4.00 -18.78 -5.22
N PHE A 224 -4.82 -17.81 -5.65
CA PHE A 224 -5.71 -17.09 -4.73
C PHE A 224 -6.72 -18.00 -4.04
N ARG A 225 -7.34 -18.95 -4.77
CA ARG A 225 -8.26 -19.94 -4.18
C ARG A 225 -7.56 -20.79 -3.12
N ARG A 226 -6.35 -21.25 -3.43
CA ARG A 226 -5.57 -22.06 -2.50
C ARG A 226 -5.21 -21.28 -1.24
N SER A 227 -4.73 -20.06 -1.39
CA SER A 227 -4.42 -19.15 -0.29
C SER A 227 -5.66 -18.82 0.56
N ALA A 228 -6.80 -18.57 -0.07
CA ALA A 228 -8.07 -18.30 0.62
C ALA A 228 -8.56 -19.49 1.44
N LEU A 229 -8.43 -20.71 0.92
CA LEU A 229 -8.74 -21.95 1.65
C LEU A 229 -7.83 -22.18 2.86
N ALA A 230 -6.61 -21.67 2.80
CA ALA A 230 -5.66 -21.65 3.93
C ALA A 230 -5.89 -20.48 4.91
N GLY A 231 -7.00 -19.74 4.78
CA GLY A 231 -7.42 -18.67 5.71
C GLY A 231 -6.91 -17.27 5.38
N ASN A 232 -6.19 -17.09 4.27
CA ASN A 232 -5.71 -15.75 3.91
C ASN A 232 -6.85 -14.87 3.38
N HIS A 233 -7.25 -13.87 4.17
CA HIS A 233 -8.32 -12.95 3.79
C HIS A 233 -7.98 -12.02 2.63
N HIS A 234 -6.69 -11.74 2.39
CA HIS A 234 -6.26 -10.95 1.22
C HIS A 234 -6.51 -11.71 -0.09
N ALA A 235 -6.40 -13.02 -0.06
CA ALA A 235 -6.70 -13.85 -1.23
C ALA A 235 -8.18 -13.81 -1.59
N TYR A 236 -9.10 -13.75 -0.61
CA TYR A 236 -10.51 -13.49 -0.88
C TYR A 236 -10.73 -12.11 -1.53
N HIS A 237 -10.04 -11.07 -1.05
CA HIS A 237 -10.09 -9.75 -1.68
C HIS A 237 -9.62 -9.80 -3.13
N ASN A 238 -8.48 -10.45 -3.40
CA ASN A 238 -7.96 -10.60 -4.76
C ASN A 238 -8.91 -11.40 -5.67
N LEU A 239 -9.54 -12.47 -5.17
CA LEU A 239 -10.60 -13.17 -5.91
C LEU A 239 -11.76 -12.25 -6.25
N GLY A 240 -12.19 -11.40 -5.31
CA GLY A 240 -13.18 -10.35 -5.56
C GLY A 240 -12.79 -9.46 -6.73
N ILE A 241 -11.56 -8.97 -6.77
CA ILE A 241 -11.03 -8.15 -7.90
C ILE A 241 -11.04 -8.94 -9.21
N MET A 242 -10.65 -10.23 -9.21
CA MET A 242 -10.65 -11.05 -10.42
C MET A 242 -12.04 -11.14 -11.04
N PHE A 243 -13.07 -11.40 -10.23
CA PHE A 243 -14.46 -11.45 -10.68
C PHE A 243 -15.03 -10.08 -11.02
N GLU A 244 -14.70 -9.03 -10.26
CA GLU A 244 -15.12 -7.65 -10.53
C GLU A 244 -14.65 -7.17 -11.90
N ARG A 245 -13.42 -7.52 -12.28
CA ARG A 245 -12.78 -7.04 -13.53
C ARG A 245 -12.83 -8.05 -14.67
N GLY A 246 -13.29 -9.27 -14.44
CA GLY A 246 -13.28 -10.34 -15.46
C GLY A 246 -11.85 -10.77 -15.83
N LEU A 247 -10.92 -10.80 -14.87
CA LEU A 247 -9.54 -11.21 -15.12
C LEU A 247 -9.39 -12.73 -15.03
N GLY A 248 -9.24 -13.41 -16.16
CA GLY A 248 -9.14 -14.87 -16.23
C GLY A 248 -10.43 -15.61 -15.90
N VAL A 249 -11.53 -14.90 -15.72
CA VAL A 249 -12.89 -15.41 -15.54
C VAL A 249 -13.87 -14.43 -16.18
N GLU A 250 -15.10 -14.87 -16.44
CA GLU A 250 -16.17 -13.96 -16.81
C GLU A 250 -16.44 -12.97 -15.65
N GLN A 251 -16.70 -11.71 -16.02
CA GLN A 251 -17.02 -10.68 -15.03
C GLN A 251 -18.33 -11.02 -14.32
N ASP A 252 -18.27 -11.14 -13.00
CA ASP A 252 -19.42 -11.44 -12.16
C ASP A 252 -19.35 -10.64 -10.84
N ILE A 253 -20.12 -9.56 -10.79
CA ILE A 253 -20.17 -8.68 -9.62
C ILE A 253 -20.77 -9.37 -8.39
N ARG A 254 -21.69 -10.34 -8.58
CA ARG A 254 -22.26 -11.08 -7.45
C ARG A 254 -21.20 -11.98 -6.81
N MET A 255 -20.42 -12.69 -7.65
CA MET A 255 -19.28 -13.47 -7.16
C MET A 255 -18.21 -12.59 -6.52
N ALA A 256 -17.93 -11.43 -7.10
CA ALA A 256 -17.01 -10.45 -6.50
C ALA A 256 -17.46 -10.05 -5.08
N LEU A 257 -18.74 -9.66 -4.93
CA LEU A 257 -19.31 -9.29 -3.63
C LEU A 257 -19.27 -10.44 -2.61
N GLN A 258 -19.52 -11.69 -3.03
CA GLN A 258 -19.39 -12.85 -2.13
C GLN A 258 -17.95 -13.05 -1.63
N HIS A 259 -16.96 -12.86 -2.50
CA HIS A 259 -15.55 -12.95 -2.09
C HIS A 259 -15.14 -11.78 -1.21
N TYR A 260 -15.58 -10.55 -1.51
CA TYR A 260 -15.35 -9.39 -0.66
C TYR A 260 -16.00 -9.56 0.72
N ASP A 261 -17.22 -10.12 0.79
CA ASP A 261 -17.88 -10.37 2.06
C ASP A 261 -17.07 -11.31 2.96
N LYS A 262 -16.56 -12.44 2.41
CA LYS A 262 -15.67 -13.34 3.15
C LYS A 262 -14.40 -12.63 3.64
N ALA A 263 -13.82 -11.77 2.81
CA ALA A 263 -12.66 -10.99 3.20
C ALA A 263 -13.00 -10.00 4.33
N ILE A 264 -14.16 -9.33 4.28
CA ILE A 264 -14.64 -8.38 5.29
C ILE A 264 -14.90 -9.08 6.62
N GLN A 265 -15.52 -10.26 6.60
CA GLN A 265 -15.75 -11.08 7.80
C GLN A 265 -14.43 -11.45 8.51
N ALA A 266 -13.34 -11.55 7.74
CA ALA A 266 -11.99 -11.77 8.26
C ALA A 266 -11.19 -10.46 8.49
N GLY A 267 -11.87 -9.30 8.53
CA GLY A 267 -11.27 -8.01 8.87
C GLY A 267 -10.60 -7.25 7.72
N ASN A 268 -10.79 -7.64 6.46
CA ASN A 268 -10.16 -6.99 5.32
C ASN A 268 -10.79 -5.62 5.01
N ILE A 269 -10.10 -4.54 5.35
CA ILE A 269 -10.56 -3.15 5.15
C ILE A 269 -10.62 -2.73 3.68
N TYR A 270 -9.79 -3.31 2.84
CA TYR A 270 -9.75 -2.99 1.41
C TYR A 270 -11.01 -3.48 0.70
N SER A 271 -11.53 -4.64 1.13
CA SER A 271 -12.80 -5.17 0.63
C SER A 271 -13.98 -4.31 1.04
N MET A 272 -13.96 -3.70 2.23
CA MET A 272 -14.99 -2.72 2.64
C MET A 272 -15.03 -1.53 1.67
N ASN A 273 -13.87 -0.99 1.30
CA ASN A 273 -13.77 0.10 0.34
C ASN A 273 -14.20 -0.33 -1.07
N ALA A 274 -13.86 -1.54 -1.52
CA ALA A 274 -14.27 -2.05 -2.82
C ALA A 274 -15.79 -2.22 -2.92
N VAL A 275 -16.41 -2.82 -1.90
CA VAL A 275 -17.88 -2.95 -1.81
C VAL A 275 -18.55 -1.58 -1.81
N ALA A 276 -18.03 -0.64 -1.01
CA ALA A 276 -18.54 0.73 -0.98
C ALA A 276 -18.49 1.37 -2.37
N TRP A 277 -17.40 1.20 -3.11
CA TRP A 277 -17.26 1.72 -4.46
C TRP A 277 -18.28 1.12 -5.45
N ILE A 278 -18.48 -0.20 -5.38
CA ILE A 278 -19.47 -0.89 -6.23
C ILE A 278 -20.88 -0.30 -6.04
N PHE A 279 -21.30 -0.07 -4.79
CA PHE A 279 -22.63 0.47 -4.50
C PHE A 279 -22.73 1.99 -4.73
N ASP A 280 -21.66 2.74 -4.58
CA ASP A 280 -21.61 4.18 -4.86
C ASP A 280 -21.77 4.45 -6.36
N ASN A 281 -21.12 3.63 -7.19
CA ASN A 281 -21.16 3.79 -8.65
C ASN A 281 -22.27 2.99 -9.33
N GLY A 282 -22.87 2.02 -8.66
CA GLY A 282 -23.85 1.12 -9.26
C GLY A 282 -23.21 0.18 -10.29
N ALA A 283 -21.99 -0.30 -10.01
CA ALA A 283 -21.26 -1.19 -10.90
C ALA A 283 -21.82 -2.61 -10.84
N GLY A 284 -22.76 -2.93 -11.73
CA GLY A 284 -23.44 -4.24 -11.80
C GLY A 284 -24.50 -4.49 -10.71
N VAL A 285 -24.76 -3.50 -9.86
CA VAL A 285 -25.82 -3.48 -8.84
C VAL A 285 -26.51 -2.12 -8.81
N PRO A 286 -27.73 -2.00 -8.31
CA PRO A 286 -28.36 -0.70 -8.09
C PRO A 286 -27.52 0.18 -7.16
N LYS A 287 -27.38 1.46 -7.50
CA LYS A 287 -26.70 2.43 -6.64
C LYS A 287 -27.34 2.51 -5.27
N ASN A 288 -26.52 2.47 -4.24
CA ASN A 288 -26.93 2.69 -2.86
C ASN A 288 -25.90 3.55 -2.11
N PRO A 289 -25.96 4.89 -2.29
CA PRO A 289 -24.97 5.79 -1.68
C PRO A 289 -24.97 5.77 -0.15
N LYS A 290 -26.12 5.51 0.50
CA LYS A 290 -26.18 5.40 1.97
C LYS A 290 -25.38 4.20 2.46
N PHE A 291 -25.55 3.05 1.83
CA PHE A 291 -24.79 1.84 2.11
C PHE A 291 -23.29 2.03 1.84
N ALA A 292 -22.96 2.64 0.68
CA ALA A 292 -21.57 2.93 0.34
C ALA A 292 -20.88 3.82 1.38
N ARG A 293 -21.59 4.89 1.84
CA ARG A 293 -21.07 5.79 2.89
C ARG A 293 -20.76 5.07 4.19
N GLU A 294 -21.63 4.15 4.60
CA GLU A 294 -21.41 3.34 5.81
C GLU A 294 -20.14 2.48 5.70
N PHE A 295 -19.94 1.82 4.56
CA PHE A 295 -18.79 0.96 4.35
C PHE A 295 -17.48 1.76 4.20
N TYR A 296 -17.49 2.90 3.49
CA TYR A 296 -16.34 3.80 3.48
C TYR A 296 -16.02 4.30 4.88
N TYR A 297 -17.03 4.66 5.68
CA TYR A 297 -16.84 5.12 7.05
C TYR A 297 -16.19 4.04 7.93
N LYS A 298 -16.67 2.78 7.87
CA LYS A 298 -16.09 1.65 8.61
C LYS A 298 -14.63 1.42 8.24
N ALA A 299 -14.29 1.46 6.96
CA ALA A 299 -12.91 1.32 6.49
C ALA A 299 -12.04 2.53 6.88
N ALA A 300 -12.59 3.75 6.83
CA ALA A 300 -11.91 4.98 7.23
C ALA A 300 -11.60 5.00 8.73
N GLN A 301 -12.53 4.54 9.58
CA GLN A 301 -12.30 4.42 11.02
C GLN A 301 -11.15 3.47 11.36
N GLN A 302 -10.93 2.45 10.54
CA GLN A 302 -9.80 1.52 10.67
C GLN A 302 -8.50 2.05 10.05
N GLY A 303 -8.48 3.31 9.62
CA GLY A 303 -7.27 3.98 9.17
C GLY A 303 -7.00 3.90 7.68
N TYR A 304 -7.86 3.32 6.86
CA TYR A 304 -7.62 3.24 5.42
C TYR A 304 -7.77 4.59 4.73
N SER A 305 -6.66 5.20 4.28
CA SER A 305 -6.62 6.56 3.76
C SER A 305 -7.43 6.73 2.48
N MET A 306 -7.49 5.70 1.61
CA MET A 306 -8.32 5.74 0.41
C MET A 306 -9.82 5.76 0.76
N ALA A 307 -10.24 5.02 1.79
CA ALA A 307 -11.62 5.07 2.25
C ALA A 307 -11.98 6.43 2.89
N MET A 308 -11.04 7.03 3.65
CA MET A 308 -11.19 8.40 4.18
C MET A 308 -11.40 9.41 3.05
N TYR A 309 -10.57 9.32 2.00
CA TYR A 309 -10.66 10.12 0.82
C TYR A 309 -12.00 9.95 0.07
N ASN A 310 -12.41 8.72 -0.20
CA ASN A 310 -13.69 8.41 -0.87
C ASN A 310 -14.87 8.91 -0.02
N LEU A 311 -14.84 8.72 1.29
CA LEU A 311 -15.83 9.24 2.24
C LEU A 311 -15.91 10.77 2.18
N ALA A 312 -14.77 11.44 2.21
CA ALA A 312 -14.70 12.91 2.10
C ALA A 312 -15.32 13.40 0.81
N CYS A 313 -15.05 12.74 -0.33
CA CYS A 313 -15.67 13.05 -1.60
C CYS A 313 -17.20 12.86 -1.57
N MET A 314 -17.68 11.76 -0.98
CA MET A 314 -19.12 11.52 -0.82
C MET A 314 -19.81 12.60 0.01
N ILE A 315 -19.20 12.99 1.14
CA ILE A 315 -19.73 14.01 2.05
C ILE A 315 -19.73 15.38 1.34
N ARG A 316 -18.64 15.74 0.65
CA ARG A 316 -18.55 16.99 -0.13
C ARG A 316 -19.65 17.07 -1.18
N ASP A 317 -19.87 16.00 -1.93
CA ASP A 317 -20.79 15.94 -3.04
C ASP A 317 -22.26 15.69 -2.61
N GLY A 318 -22.50 15.45 -1.31
CA GLY A 318 -23.85 15.15 -0.79
C GLY A 318 -24.40 13.80 -1.25
N ARG A 319 -23.52 12.84 -1.56
CA ARG A 319 -23.96 11.50 -1.97
C ARG A 319 -24.41 10.68 -0.77
N GLY A 320 -25.68 10.37 -0.72
CA GLY A 320 -26.33 9.63 0.38
C GLY A 320 -26.78 10.47 1.57
N ASP A 321 -26.48 11.79 1.58
CA ASP A 321 -26.90 12.77 2.58
C ASP A 321 -26.75 14.20 2.02
N LYS A 322 -26.96 15.22 2.83
CA LYS A 322 -26.69 16.62 2.45
C LYS A 322 -25.19 16.87 2.32
N PRO A 323 -24.75 17.74 1.39
CA PRO A 323 -23.35 18.17 1.31
C PRO A 323 -22.91 18.83 2.61
N ASP A 324 -21.73 18.44 3.09
CA ASP A 324 -21.06 19.04 4.25
C ASP A 324 -19.58 19.27 3.93
N PRO A 325 -19.21 20.44 3.38
CA PRO A 325 -17.82 20.73 3.01
C PRO A 325 -16.86 20.77 4.21
N ILE A 326 -17.35 21.12 5.41
CA ILE A 326 -16.52 21.19 6.61
C ILE A 326 -16.12 19.78 7.04
N THR A 327 -17.09 18.91 7.29
CA THR A 327 -16.80 17.49 7.63
C THR A 327 -16.00 16.78 6.51
N ALA A 328 -16.26 17.12 5.24
CA ALA A 328 -15.48 16.59 4.12
C ALA A 328 -14.00 17.00 4.22
N SER A 329 -13.72 18.27 4.61
CA SER A 329 -12.35 18.76 4.75
C SER A 329 -11.59 18.04 5.87
N GLU A 330 -12.26 17.72 6.98
CA GLU A 330 -11.66 16.98 8.09
C GLU A 330 -11.22 15.56 7.69
N TRP A 331 -12.08 14.82 6.98
CA TRP A 331 -11.73 13.50 6.46
C TRP A 331 -10.66 13.57 5.38
N MET A 332 -10.73 14.60 4.52
CA MET A 332 -9.71 14.83 3.50
C MET A 332 -8.34 15.10 4.11
N LEU A 333 -8.28 15.93 5.18
CA LEU A 333 -7.04 16.19 5.92
C LEU A 333 -6.48 14.91 6.53
N LYS A 334 -7.31 14.10 7.21
CA LYS A 334 -6.87 12.82 7.80
C LYS A 334 -6.25 11.88 6.75
N ALA A 335 -6.86 11.80 5.56
CA ALA A 335 -6.31 11.02 4.45
C ALA A 335 -4.99 11.61 3.92
N ALA A 336 -4.91 12.94 3.78
CA ALA A 336 -3.73 13.65 3.28
C ALA A 336 -2.53 13.54 4.24
N GLU A 337 -2.77 13.61 5.55
CA GLU A 337 -1.74 13.43 6.60
C GLU A 337 -1.18 12.01 6.60
N ARG A 338 -1.99 11.01 6.23
CA ARG A 338 -1.55 9.62 6.03
C ARG A 338 -0.80 9.39 4.72
N GLY A 339 -0.52 10.45 3.97
CA GLY A 339 0.29 10.39 2.76
C GLY A 339 -0.49 10.10 1.48
N ASN A 340 -1.81 9.93 1.53
CA ASN A 340 -2.60 9.68 0.32
C ASN A 340 -2.47 10.85 -0.66
N ALA A 341 -1.83 10.61 -1.82
CA ALA A 341 -1.53 11.65 -2.81
C ALA A 341 -2.79 12.32 -3.38
N TYR A 342 -3.87 11.57 -3.55
CA TYR A 342 -5.14 12.09 -4.04
C TYR A 342 -5.81 13.00 -3.03
N ALA A 343 -5.77 12.60 -1.76
CA ALA A 343 -6.28 13.42 -0.67
C ALA A 343 -5.45 14.69 -0.48
N GLN A 344 -4.12 14.60 -0.61
CA GLN A 344 -3.23 15.77 -0.57
C GLN A 344 -3.59 16.76 -1.69
N ALA A 345 -3.77 16.27 -2.92
CA ALA A 345 -4.17 17.13 -4.03
C ALA A 345 -5.57 17.71 -3.84
N ALA A 346 -6.52 16.92 -3.37
CA ALA A 346 -7.89 17.39 -3.12
C ALA A 346 -7.95 18.40 -1.98
N TYR A 347 -7.18 18.19 -0.90
CA TYR A 347 -7.10 19.14 0.21
C TYR A 347 -6.40 20.44 -0.21
N GLY A 348 -5.37 20.35 -1.07
CA GLY A 348 -4.79 21.52 -1.75
C GLY A 348 -5.84 22.30 -2.53
N SER A 349 -6.69 21.61 -3.30
CA SER A 349 -7.79 22.24 -4.03
C SER A 349 -8.86 22.87 -3.11
N MET A 350 -9.13 22.27 -1.95
CA MET A 350 -10.03 22.87 -0.96
C MET A 350 -9.48 24.21 -0.44
N HIS A 351 -8.18 24.32 -0.20
CA HIS A 351 -7.55 25.58 0.15
C HIS A 351 -7.48 26.58 -1.00
N GLU A 352 -7.24 26.12 -2.23
CA GLU A 352 -7.20 26.96 -3.42
C GLU A 352 -8.54 27.68 -3.65
N HIS A 353 -9.67 27.01 -3.37
CA HIS A 353 -11.02 27.51 -3.65
C HIS A 353 -11.81 27.93 -2.41
N GLY A 354 -11.31 27.69 -1.20
CA GLY A 354 -12.03 27.97 0.04
C GLY A 354 -13.22 27.03 0.30
N HIS A 355 -13.13 25.78 -0.16
CA HIS A 355 -14.21 24.80 0.00
C HIS A 355 -14.09 24.04 1.32
N GLY A 356 -14.91 24.36 2.31
CA GLY A 356 -14.89 23.75 3.65
C GLY A 356 -13.73 24.17 4.52
N VAL A 357 -12.81 24.96 3.98
CA VAL A 357 -11.67 25.59 4.65
C VAL A 357 -11.51 27.03 4.17
N LYS A 358 -10.80 27.87 4.93
CA LYS A 358 -10.45 29.22 4.45
C LYS A 358 -9.55 29.13 3.22
N GLN A 359 -9.83 29.96 2.21
CA GLN A 359 -8.97 30.07 1.02
C GLN A 359 -7.56 30.50 1.44
N ASP A 360 -6.57 29.74 0.97
CA ASP A 360 -5.15 29.96 1.29
C ASP A 360 -4.26 29.32 0.22
N TYR A 361 -3.71 30.12 -0.69
CA TYR A 361 -2.87 29.63 -1.78
C TYR A 361 -1.52 29.07 -1.28
N ALA A 362 -0.99 29.55 -0.15
CA ALA A 362 0.23 29.01 0.41
C ALA A 362 0.00 27.60 0.97
N GLN A 363 -1.11 27.36 1.67
CA GLN A 363 -1.49 26.03 2.09
C GLN A 363 -1.80 25.12 0.88
N ALA A 364 -2.48 25.63 -0.14
CA ALA A 364 -2.73 24.88 -1.38
C ALA A 364 -1.42 24.42 -2.01
N ALA A 365 -0.46 25.33 -2.19
CA ALA A 365 0.87 25.00 -2.74
C ALA A 365 1.60 23.95 -1.91
N LYS A 366 1.56 24.06 -0.58
CA LYS A 366 2.16 23.09 0.34
C LYS A 366 1.60 21.67 0.14
N TRP A 367 0.28 21.52 0.05
CA TRP A 367 -0.36 20.23 -0.14
C TRP A 367 -0.20 19.67 -1.54
N TYR A 368 -0.31 20.53 -2.56
CA TYR A 368 -0.01 20.13 -3.93
C TYR A 368 1.44 19.66 -4.09
N ARG A 369 2.41 20.32 -3.41
CA ARG A 369 3.84 19.92 -3.45
C ARG A 369 4.03 18.50 -2.89
N LYS A 370 3.35 18.13 -1.80
CA LYS A 370 3.38 16.78 -1.26
C LYS A 370 2.88 15.75 -2.28
N ALA A 371 1.74 16.01 -2.92
CA ALA A 371 1.17 15.13 -3.94
C ALA A 371 2.02 15.12 -5.23
N ALA A 372 2.58 16.26 -5.62
CA ALA A 372 3.45 16.39 -6.79
C ALA A 372 4.76 15.61 -6.64
N ASN A 373 5.34 15.60 -5.44
CA ASN A 373 6.51 14.80 -5.10
C ASN A 373 6.25 13.29 -5.25
N GLN A 374 5.02 12.84 -5.07
CA GLN A 374 4.60 11.46 -5.33
C GLN A 374 4.28 11.20 -6.82
N GLY A 375 4.55 12.16 -7.71
CA GLY A 375 4.37 12.02 -9.16
C GLY A 375 2.95 12.30 -9.66
N LEU A 376 2.06 12.84 -8.82
CA LEU A 376 0.67 13.12 -9.22
C LEU A 376 0.59 14.31 -10.17
N SER A 377 0.41 14.07 -11.48
CA SER A 377 0.46 15.10 -12.52
C SER A 377 -0.53 16.25 -12.30
N VAL A 378 -1.73 15.98 -11.76
CA VAL A 378 -2.69 17.04 -11.41
C VAL A 378 -2.11 18.00 -10.39
N ALA A 379 -1.50 17.46 -9.34
CA ALA A 379 -0.89 18.28 -8.31
C ALA A 379 0.32 19.06 -8.84
N GLN A 380 1.11 18.46 -9.74
CA GLN A 380 2.22 19.14 -10.43
C GLN A 380 1.73 20.34 -11.21
N ILE A 381 0.62 20.20 -11.95
CA ILE A 381 0.02 21.28 -12.74
C ILE A 381 -0.49 22.41 -11.83
N HIS A 382 -1.31 22.10 -10.83
CA HIS A 382 -1.85 23.13 -9.94
C HIS A 382 -0.76 23.85 -9.16
N LEU A 383 0.26 23.13 -8.69
CA LEU A 383 1.43 23.73 -8.05
C LEU A 383 2.15 24.67 -9.00
N ALA A 384 2.39 24.25 -10.24
CA ALA A 384 3.06 25.08 -11.24
C ALA A 384 2.27 26.37 -11.55
N LEU A 385 0.94 26.29 -11.63
CA LEU A 385 0.08 27.45 -11.86
C LEU A 385 0.14 28.45 -10.67
N ILE A 386 0.07 27.95 -9.44
CA ILE A 386 0.19 28.81 -8.25
C ILE A 386 1.56 29.48 -8.20
N LEU A 387 2.65 28.75 -8.47
CA LEU A 387 4.01 29.28 -8.46
C LEU A 387 4.24 30.30 -9.61
N ALA A 388 3.72 30.01 -10.80
CA ALA A 388 3.85 30.91 -11.94
C ALA A 388 3.09 32.22 -11.77
N SER A 389 1.99 32.21 -11.02
CA SER A 389 1.16 33.40 -10.75
C SER A 389 1.68 34.28 -9.61
N GLY A 390 2.49 33.74 -8.70
CA GLY A 390 2.95 34.44 -7.50
C GLY A 390 1.87 34.65 -6.43
N VAL A 391 0.68 34.04 -6.55
CA VAL A 391 -0.42 34.27 -5.59
C VAL A 391 -0.17 33.72 -4.20
N ALA A 392 0.74 32.76 -4.05
CA ALA A 392 1.14 32.17 -2.77
C ALA A 392 2.32 32.89 -2.12
N GLU A 393 3.10 33.61 -2.91
CA GLU A 393 4.32 34.32 -2.53
C GLU A 393 4.33 35.68 -3.21
N THR A 394 5.18 36.59 -2.75
CA THR A 394 5.26 37.97 -3.29
C THR A 394 5.75 38.01 -4.74
N ASP A 395 6.53 36.99 -5.17
CA ASP A 395 7.11 36.90 -6.51
C ASP A 395 6.86 35.55 -7.18
N PRO A 396 6.62 35.51 -8.50
CA PRO A 396 6.47 34.28 -9.26
C PRO A 396 7.75 33.45 -9.28
N ASN A 397 7.66 32.17 -8.86
CA ASN A 397 8.76 31.20 -9.01
C ASN A 397 8.64 30.44 -10.32
N ARG A 398 9.11 31.05 -11.43
CA ARG A 398 9.00 30.48 -12.78
C ARG A 398 9.88 29.25 -12.98
N VAL A 399 11.02 29.18 -12.32
CA VAL A 399 11.94 28.03 -12.43
C VAL A 399 11.29 26.75 -11.90
N GLU A 400 10.74 26.81 -10.69
CA GLU A 400 10.05 25.68 -10.09
C GLU A 400 8.73 25.39 -10.83
N ALA A 401 7.98 26.41 -11.25
CA ALA A 401 6.77 26.24 -12.04
C ALA A 401 7.04 25.51 -13.36
N TYR A 402 8.10 25.88 -14.08
CA TYR A 402 8.52 25.18 -15.29
C TYR A 402 8.87 23.72 -14.99
N MET A 403 9.64 23.45 -13.93
CA MET A 403 10.03 22.09 -13.56
C MET A 403 8.77 21.20 -13.35
N TRP A 404 7.82 21.64 -12.53
CA TRP A 404 6.60 20.86 -12.26
C TRP A 404 5.74 20.66 -13.51
N MET A 405 5.62 21.70 -14.33
CA MET A 405 4.85 21.61 -15.58
C MET A 405 5.53 20.67 -16.58
N ALA A 406 6.88 20.67 -16.67
CA ALA A 406 7.64 19.76 -17.52
C ALA A 406 7.48 18.28 -17.09
N LEU A 407 7.50 18.03 -15.79
CA LEU A 407 7.23 16.68 -15.25
C LEU A 407 5.82 16.20 -15.59
N ALA A 408 4.82 17.07 -15.46
CA ALA A 408 3.44 16.74 -15.84
C ALA A 408 3.27 16.51 -17.35
N ALA A 409 3.97 17.29 -18.18
CA ALA A 409 4.01 17.11 -19.64
C ALA A 409 4.70 15.79 -20.02
N GLY A 410 5.80 15.43 -19.36
CA GLY A 410 6.49 14.15 -19.52
C GLY A 410 5.62 12.93 -19.22
N ASN A 411 4.63 13.08 -18.34
CA ASN A 411 3.60 12.08 -18.06
C ASN A 411 2.45 12.04 -19.10
N GLY A 412 2.62 12.73 -20.24
CA GLY A 412 1.67 12.72 -21.37
C GLY A 412 0.50 13.69 -21.24
N ASN A 413 0.53 14.65 -20.33
CA ASN A 413 -0.51 15.66 -20.21
C ASN A 413 -0.35 16.75 -21.28
N LYS A 414 -1.19 16.74 -22.32
CA LYS A 414 -1.12 17.68 -23.47
C LYS A 414 -1.24 19.14 -23.05
N GLY A 415 -2.13 19.44 -22.12
CA GLY A 415 -2.29 20.80 -21.68
C GLY A 415 -1.13 21.33 -20.85
N ALA A 416 -0.43 20.45 -20.12
CA ALA A 416 0.82 20.84 -19.47
C ALA A 416 1.87 21.23 -20.50
N THR A 417 1.91 20.54 -21.66
CA THR A 417 2.83 20.88 -22.75
C THR A 417 2.54 22.29 -23.31
N GLU A 418 1.28 22.63 -23.55
CA GLU A 418 0.88 23.95 -24.05
C GLU A 418 1.22 25.08 -23.06
N PHE A 419 0.98 24.83 -21.76
CA PHE A 419 1.27 25.83 -20.73
C PHE A 419 2.77 25.98 -20.46
N LEU A 420 3.55 24.92 -20.66
CA LEU A 420 5.01 24.94 -20.55
C LEU A 420 5.63 25.98 -21.49
N GLU A 421 5.17 26.07 -22.72
CA GLU A 421 5.65 27.10 -23.68
C GLU A 421 5.29 28.50 -23.19
N THR A 422 4.10 28.70 -22.63
CA THR A 422 3.68 29.99 -22.07
C THR A 422 4.56 30.45 -20.89
N ILE A 423 4.99 29.53 -20.03
CA ILE A 423 5.95 29.86 -18.97
C ILE A 423 7.31 30.19 -19.58
N ARG A 424 7.77 29.38 -20.50
CA ARG A 424 9.07 29.49 -21.16
C ARG A 424 9.28 30.85 -21.84
N GLU A 425 8.26 31.41 -22.49
CA GLU A 425 8.32 32.73 -23.13
C GLU A 425 8.62 33.88 -22.12
N LYS A 426 8.39 33.64 -20.83
CA LYS A 426 8.61 34.64 -19.76
C LYS A 426 9.89 34.37 -18.96
N MET A 427 10.72 33.42 -19.41
CA MET A 427 11.93 33.00 -18.71
C MET A 427 13.18 33.35 -19.50
N SER A 428 14.24 33.71 -18.81
CA SER A 428 15.59 33.84 -19.37
C SER A 428 16.18 32.45 -19.72
N PRO A 429 17.17 32.40 -20.63
CA PRO A 429 17.87 31.14 -20.90
C PRO A 429 18.50 30.48 -19.66
N GLN A 430 18.95 31.29 -18.70
CA GLN A 430 19.54 30.79 -17.45
C GLN A 430 18.50 30.12 -16.57
N GLU A 431 17.30 30.72 -16.44
CA GLU A 431 16.17 30.13 -15.69
C GLU A 431 15.70 28.81 -16.32
N ILE A 432 15.64 28.76 -17.66
CA ILE A 432 15.26 27.53 -18.39
C ILE A 432 16.27 26.41 -18.11
N ASN A 433 17.57 26.69 -18.20
CA ASN A 433 18.62 25.71 -17.93
C ASN A 433 18.55 25.21 -16.49
N SER A 434 18.33 26.10 -15.53
CA SER A 434 18.16 25.75 -14.11
C SER A 434 16.94 24.84 -13.90
N ALA A 435 15.81 25.16 -14.51
CA ALA A 435 14.59 24.36 -14.43
C ALA A 435 14.76 22.97 -15.04
N GLN A 436 15.41 22.87 -16.20
CA GLN A 436 15.72 21.59 -16.86
C GLN A 436 16.65 20.72 -16.02
N ALA A 437 17.64 21.31 -15.34
CA ALA A 437 18.49 20.58 -14.41
C ALA A 437 17.68 19.99 -13.25
N LEU A 438 16.70 20.72 -12.71
CA LEU A 438 15.80 20.22 -11.65
C LEU A 438 14.91 19.08 -12.15
N VAL A 439 14.43 19.14 -13.40
CA VAL A 439 13.65 18.03 -14.01
C VAL A 439 14.46 16.74 -14.05
N VAL A 440 15.73 16.83 -14.46
CA VAL A 440 16.62 15.65 -14.55
C VAL A 440 16.94 15.07 -13.18
N GLN A 441 17.01 15.93 -12.16
CA GLN A 441 17.31 15.51 -10.78
C GLN A 441 16.09 14.96 -10.04
N PHE A 442 14.89 15.25 -10.55
CA PHE A 442 13.67 14.85 -9.85
C PHE A 442 13.48 13.32 -9.86
N VAL A 443 13.35 12.76 -8.67
CA VAL A 443 12.94 11.37 -8.45
C VAL A 443 11.63 11.40 -7.67
N ALA A 444 10.57 10.89 -8.29
CA ALA A 444 9.29 10.79 -7.62
C ALA A 444 9.40 9.92 -6.37
N GLN A 445 8.85 10.41 -5.25
CA GLN A 445 8.68 9.58 -4.07
C GLN A 445 7.64 8.51 -4.39
N PRO A 446 7.82 7.26 -3.90
CA PRO A 446 6.81 6.24 -4.11
C PRO A 446 5.48 6.72 -3.49
N ILE A 447 4.38 6.47 -4.22
CA ILE A 447 3.04 6.69 -3.66
C ILE A 447 2.97 5.86 -2.37
N ILE A 448 2.68 6.53 -1.26
CA ILE A 448 2.49 5.84 0.01
C ILE A 448 1.21 5.03 -0.13
N GLU A 449 1.38 3.73 -0.38
CA GLU A 449 0.30 2.77 -0.19
C GLU A 449 0.06 2.68 1.31
N ASP A 450 -1.19 2.75 1.74
CA ASP A 450 -1.51 2.55 3.15
C ASP A 450 -0.88 1.26 3.65
N LEU A 451 0.08 1.38 4.53
CA LEU A 451 0.47 0.28 5.41
C LEU A 451 -0.81 -0.16 6.11
N ALA A 452 -1.06 -1.46 6.14
CA ALA A 452 -2.12 -1.97 7.01
C ALA A 452 -1.97 -1.27 8.38
N PRO A 453 -3.05 -0.76 8.98
CA PRO A 453 -2.93 -0.17 10.30
C PRO A 453 -2.19 -1.19 11.16
N GLU A 454 -1.15 -0.75 11.86
CA GLU A 454 -0.57 -1.55 12.94
C GLU A 454 -1.76 -2.08 13.73
N GLY A 455 -1.82 -3.39 13.92
CA GLY A 455 -2.93 -4.03 14.61
C GLY A 455 -3.20 -3.31 15.92
N PRO A 456 -4.40 -3.41 16.50
CA PRO A 456 -4.77 -2.64 17.66
C PRO A 456 -3.67 -2.77 18.70
N GLN A 457 -3.12 -1.63 19.12
CA GLN A 457 -2.31 -1.54 20.31
C GLN A 457 -3.27 -1.85 21.48
N GLY A 458 -3.26 -3.09 21.92
CA GLY A 458 -4.05 -3.60 23.01
C GLY A 458 -3.26 -4.68 23.73
#